data_03440639f93e2a7961f12d62fcf6cd47
#
_entry.id   03440639f93e2a7961f12d62fcf6cd47
#
_cell.length_a   1.000
_cell.length_b   1.000
_cell.length_c   1.000
_cell.angle_alpha   90.00
_cell.angle_beta   90.00
_cell.angle_gamma   90.00
#
_symmetry.space_group_name_H-M   'P 1'
#
loop_
_entity.id
_entity.type
_entity.pdbx_description
1 polymer ?
#
loop_
_entity_poly.entity_id
_entity_poly.type
_entity_poly.pdbx_seq_one_letter_code
_entity_poly.pdbx_strand_id
1 'polypeptide(L)'
;MVNSTTESSALPSVSGPKGSKPTISAPVGNPPVALTTTDIYVGSGKEAVETSTLEVHYTLMAWSTGVLVESSWDSGQTATFPLSGVIAGWQQGIPGMKEGGRRLLIIPPDLGYGAQGAGGAIGPNETLIFVVDLISVL
;
A
#
# COMPACT_ATOMS: atom_id res chain seq x y z
N MET A 1 11.98 28.69 -2.74
CA MET A 1 11.79 28.07 -2.66
C MET A 1 11.55 27.07 -2.29
N VAL A 2 11.57 26.75 -2.25
CA VAL A 2 11.45 25.74 -1.97
C VAL A 2 10.41 25.14 -1.37
N ASN A 3 9.44 25.40 -1.24
CA ASN A 3 8.43 24.95 -0.56
C ASN A 3 7.67 23.83 -1.11
N SER A 4 7.54 23.66 -2.35
CA SER A 4 6.90 22.54 -2.94
C SER A 4 7.60 21.26 -2.61
N THR A 5 8.87 21.36 -2.39
CA THR A 5 9.59 20.15 -2.01
C THR A 5 9.19 19.66 -0.65
N THR A 6 8.74 20.54 0.18
CA THR A 6 8.31 20.14 1.48
C THR A 6 7.14 19.21 1.42
N GLU A 7 6.25 19.44 0.48
CA GLU A 7 5.09 18.59 0.34
C GLU A 7 5.45 17.18 -0.08
N SER A 8 6.36 17.06 -1.03
CA SER A 8 6.73 15.73 -1.46
C SER A 8 7.49 14.98 -0.38
N SER A 9 8.17 15.69 0.51
CA SER A 9 8.88 15.03 1.59
C SER A 9 7.95 14.54 2.69
N ALA A 10 6.67 14.87 2.62
CA ALA A 10 5.71 14.39 3.60
C ALA A 10 5.34 12.92 3.41
N LEU A 11 5.61 12.34 2.24
CA LEU A 11 5.29 10.92 2.02
C LEU A 11 6.21 10.03 2.84
N PRO A 12 5.69 8.95 3.42
CA PRO A 12 6.55 8.02 4.15
C PRO A 12 7.56 7.37 3.22
N SER A 13 8.72 7.05 3.78
CA SER A 13 9.74 6.32 3.05
C SER A 13 9.61 4.84 3.37
N VAL A 14 10.03 4.01 2.42
CA VAL A 14 10.01 2.56 2.56
C VAL A 14 11.42 2.05 2.37
N SER A 15 11.89 1.26 3.33
CA SER A 15 13.25 0.72 3.29
C SER A 15 13.20 -0.77 3.59
N GLY A 16 14.35 -1.42 3.38
CA GLY A 16 14.50 -2.84 3.61
C GLY A 16 14.73 -3.60 2.32
N PRO A 17 15.35 -4.78 2.43
CA PRO A 17 15.68 -5.55 1.23
C PRO A 17 14.46 -6.20 0.63
N LYS A 18 14.56 -6.48 -0.66
CA LYS A 18 13.58 -7.25 -1.39
C LYS A 18 13.46 -8.62 -0.72
N GLY A 19 12.24 -9.12 -0.61
CA GLY A 19 12.00 -10.43 0.00
C GLY A 19 11.88 -10.41 1.52
N SER A 20 11.88 -9.23 2.12
CA SER A 20 11.73 -9.09 3.57
C SER A 20 10.69 -8.04 3.90
N LYS A 21 10.16 -8.10 5.12
CA LYS A 21 9.18 -7.12 5.60
C LYS A 21 9.75 -5.72 5.47
N PRO A 22 9.03 -4.80 4.82
CA PRO A 22 9.50 -3.43 4.69
C PRO A 22 9.41 -2.67 6.01
N THR A 23 10.26 -1.66 6.14
CA THR A 23 10.14 -0.66 7.20
C THR A 23 9.54 0.59 6.60
N ILE A 24 8.45 1.08 7.18
CA ILE A 24 7.76 2.26 6.72
C ILE A 24 8.00 3.36 7.74
N SER A 25 8.51 4.51 7.28
CA SER A 25 8.70 5.64 8.19
C SER A 25 7.35 6.20 8.63
N ALA A 26 7.32 6.84 9.80
CA ALA A 26 6.11 7.47 10.28
C ALA A 26 5.67 8.57 9.31
N PRO A 27 4.38 8.65 9.01
CA PRO A 27 3.88 9.71 8.12
C PRO A 27 3.97 11.06 8.80
N VAL A 28 4.12 12.12 8.00
CA VAL A 28 4.28 13.46 8.50
C VAL A 28 3.30 14.37 7.78
N GLY A 29 2.63 15.23 8.54
CA GLY A 29 1.73 16.23 7.98
C GLY A 29 0.41 15.63 7.51
N ASN A 30 -0.26 16.33 6.62
CA ASN A 30 -1.55 15.91 6.11
C ASN A 30 -1.38 14.87 5.00
N PRO A 31 -2.24 13.85 4.97
CA PRO A 31 -2.15 12.85 3.93
C PRO A 31 -2.57 13.41 2.57
N PRO A 32 -2.11 12.79 1.48
CA PRO A 32 -2.62 13.13 0.15
C PRO A 32 -4.13 12.88 0.09
N VAL A 33 -4.84 13.73 -0.65
CA VAL A 33 -6.28 13.59 -0.81
C VAL A 33 -6.66 12.65 -1.95
N ALA A 34 -5.70 12.29 -2.77
CA ALA A 34 -5.91 11.38 -3.89
C ALA A 34 -5.01 10.16 -3.74
N LEU A 35 -5.41 9.06 -4.38
CA LEU A 35 -4.58 7.85 -4.41
C LEU A 35 -3.19 8.20 -4.94
N THR A 36 -2.17 7.84 -4.21
CA THR A 36 -0.78 8.11 -4.56
C THR A 36 -0.01 6.79 -4.53
N THR A 37 0.73 6.51 -5.60
CA THR A 37 1.53 5.29 -5.68
C THR A 37 2.97 5.63 -6.03
N THR A 38 3.89 4.80 -5.51
CA THR A 38 5.32 4.94 -5.81
C THR A 38 5.92 3.55 -5.88
N ASP A 39 6.61 3.25 -6.98
CA ASP A 39 7.32 1.98 -7.09
C ASP A 39 8.62 2.04 -6.32
N ILE A 40 8.75 1.14 -5.33
CA ILE A 40 9.97 0.98 -4.58
C ILE A 40 10.95 0.10 -5.36
N TYR A 41 10.43 -1.03 -5.87
CA TYR A 41 11.15 -1.89 -6.81
C TYR A 41 10.23 -2.16 -7.98
N VAL A 42 10.78 -2.11 -9.19
CA VAL A 42 10.02 -2.48 -10.38
C VAL A 42 10.31 -3.94 -10.68
N GLY A 43 9.26 -4.75 -10.74
CA GLY A 43 9.40 -6.17 -11.06
C GLY A 43 9.64 -6.38 -12.54
N SER A 44 9.94 -7.63 -12.89
CA SER A 44 10.22 -7.99 -14.29
C SER A 44 9.35 -9.13 -14.78
N GLY A 45 8.50 -9.68 -13.95
CA GLY A 45 7.65 -10.80 -14.34
C GLY A 45 6.34 -10.36 -14.96
N LYS A 46 5.32 -11.19 -14.79
CA LYS A 46 4.00 -10.96 -15.40
C LYS A 46 3.35 -9.73 -14.79
N GLU A 47 2.70 -8.94 -15.60
CA GLU A 47 2.04 -7.71 -15.17
C GLU A 47 0.64 -7.97 -14.67
N ALA A 48 0.29 -7.35 -13.54
CA ALA A 48 -1.05 -7.40 -12.99
C ALA A 48 -1.98 -6.51 -13.79
N VAL A 49 -3.17 -7.01 -14.07
CA VAL A 49 -4.25 -6.25 -14.68
C VAL A 49 -5.44 -6.28 -13.74
N GLU A 50 -6.46 -5.48 -14.01
CA GLU A 50 -7.55 -5.28 -13.06
C GLU A 50 -8.39 -6.53 -12.82
N THR A 51 -8.32 -7.52 -13.71
CA THR A 51 -9.03 -8.79 -13.54
C THR A 51 -8.17 -9.89 -12.92
N SER A 52 -6.93 -9.59 -12.58
CA SER A 52 -5.99 -10.58 -12.09
C SER A 52 -6.34 -11.04 -10.67
N THR A 53 -5.97 -12.29 -10.37
CA THR A 53 -5.89 -12.78 -9.01
C THR A 53 -4.41 -12.77 -8.63
N LEU A 54 -4.09 -12.23 -7.47
CA LEU A 54 -2.71 -11.96 -7.11
C LEU A 54 -2.32 -12.69 -5.82
N GLU A 55 -1.07 -13.14 -5.80
CA GLU A 55 -0.43 -13.58 -4.57
C GLU A 55 0.53 -12.47 -4.15
N VAL A 56 0.38 -11.98 -2.93
CA VAL A 56 1.12 -10.81 -2.44
C VAL A 56 1.59 -11.01 -1.01
N HIS A 57 2.64 -10.27 -0.65
CA HIS A 57 2.85 -9.86 0.73
C HIS A 57 2.44 -8.40 0.86
N TYR A 58 1.92 -8.01 2.02
CA TYR A 58 1.53 -6.61 2.22
C TYR A 58 1.77 -6.18 3.66
N THR A 59 1.94 -4.89 3.83
CA THR A 59 2.05 -4.24 5.14
C THR A 59 1.18 -3.01 5.14
N LEU A 60 0.37 -2.85 6.18
CA LEU A 60 -0.58 -1.74 6.33
C LEU A 60 -0.25 -0.91 7.55
N MET A 61 -0.14 0.40 7.35
CA MET A 61 0.02 1.38 8.42
C MET A 61 -1.10 2.41 8.34
N ALA A 62 -1.63 2.83 9.48
CA ALA A 62 -2.61 3.90 9.52
C ALA A 62 -1.88 5.24 9.54
N TRP A 63 -2.31 6.17 8.68
CA TRP A 63 -1.64 7.48 8.59
C TRP A 63 -1.75 8.26 9.89
N SER A 64 -2.94 8.27 10.51
CA SER A 64 -3.20 9.14 11.66
C SER A 64 -2.37 8.76 12.88
N THR A 65 -1.97 7.50 13.00
CA THR A 65 -1.24 7.02 14.18
C THR A 65 0.21 6.68 13.88
N GLY A 66 0.54 6.40 12.62
CA GLY A 66 1.85 5.89 12.27
C GLY A 66 2.13 4.50 12.80
N VAL A 67 1.08 3.75 13.15
CA VAL A 67 1.22 2.42 13.73
C VAL A 67 0.88 1.37 12.69
N LEU A 68 1.68 0.29 12.64
CA LEU A 68 1.38 -0.83 11.78
C LEU A 68 0.13 -1.52 12.26
N VAL A 69 -0.78 -1.77 11.32
CA VAL A 69 -2.06 -2.41 11.60
C VAL A 69 -1.96 -3.90 11.33
N GLU A 70 -1.33 -4.26 10.22
CA GLU A 70 -1.31 -5.65 9.77
C GLU A 70 -0.17 -5.85 8.78
N SER A 71 0.41 -7.05 8.78
CA SER A 71 1.41 -7.41 7.77
C SER A 71 1.38 -8.91 7.55
N SER A 72 1.30 -9.32 6.29
CA SER A 72 1.36 -10.74 5.95
C SER A 72 2.73 -11.33 6.26
N TRP A 73 3.76 -10.50 6.29
CA TRP A 73 5.10 -10.96 6.66
C TRP A 73 5.15 -11.53 8.07
N ASP A 74 4.29 -11.03 8.96
CA ASP A 74 4.30 -11.48 10.36
C ASP A 74 3.83 -12.92 10.53
N SER A 75 2.96 -13.39 9.62
CA SER A 75 2.55 -14.80 9.62
C SER A 75 3.47 -15.68 8.81
N GLY A 76 4.35 -15.07 8.01
CA GLY A 76 5.24 -15.80 7.12
C GLY A 76 4.55 -16.37 5.90
N GLN A 77 3.31 -16.00 5.64
CA GLN A 77 2.53 -16.54 4.53
C GLN A 77 2.02 -15.43 3.65
N THR A 78 2.08 -15.65 2.34
CA THR A 78 1.48 -14.74 1.38
C THR A 78 -0.03 -14.79 1.46
N ALA A 79 -0.67 -13.76 0.92
CA ALA A 79 -2.12 -13.70 0.80
C ALA A 79 -2.50 -13.70 -0.67
N THR A 80 -3.63 -14.32 -0.99
CA THR A 80 -4.12 -14.40 -2.36
C THR A 80 -5.46 -13.70 -2.45
N PHE A 81 -5.55 -12.75 -3.38
CA PHE A 81 -6.78 -11.95 -3.56
C PHE A 81 -7.10 -11.79 -5.03
N PRO A 82 -8.39 -11.91 -5.41
CA PRO A 82 -8.83 -11.38 -6.70
C PRO A 82 -8.90 -9.85 -6.60
N LEU A 83 -8.33 -9.13 -7.55
CA LEU A 83 -8.37 -7.67 -7.50
C LEU A 83 -9.79 -7.12 -7.49
N SER A 84 -10.72 -7.83 -8.10
CA SER A 84 -12.12 -7.41 -8.11
C SER A 84 -12.77 -7.47 -6.72
N GLY A 85 -12.15 -8.14 -5.76
CA GLY A 85 -12.73 -8.33 -4.44
C GLY A 85 -12.08 -7.54 -3.31
N VAL A 86 -11.11 -6.68 -3.62
CA VAL A 86 -10.41 -5.89 -2.60
C VAL A 86 -10.83 -4.42 -2.66
N ILE A 87 -10.33 -3.62 -1.72
CA ILE A 87 -10.70 -2.19 -1.66
C ILE A 87 -10.34 -1.47 -2.95
N ALA A 88 -11.07 -0.39 -3.23
CA ALA A 88 -10.92 0.35 -4.49
C ALA A 88 -9.50 0.86 -4.71
N GLY A 89 -8.82 1.27 -3.64
CA GLY A 89 -7.44 1.74 -3.74
C GLY A 89 -6.48 0.70 -4.31
N TRP A 90 -6.69 -0.57 -3.99
CA TRP A 90 -5.91 -1.65 -4.58
C TRP A 90 -6.32 -1.89 -6.03
N GLN A 91 -7.62 -1.84 -6.31
CA GLN A 91 -8.11 -2.05 -7.68
C GLN A 91 -7.57 -1.00 -8.65
N GLN A 92 -7.34 0.21 -8.17
CA GLN A 92 -6.84 1.30 -8.99
C GLN A 92 -5.31 1.41 -8.94
N GLY A 93 -4.71 1.03 -7.82
CA GLY A 93 -3.29 1.29 -7.59
C GLY A 93 -2.35 0.15 -7.95
N ILE A 94 -2.84 -1.10 -8.00
CA ILE A 94 -1.99 -2.25 -8.25
C ILE A 94 -1.82 -2.60 -9.72
N PRO A 95 -2.84 -2.47 -10.59
CA PRO A 95 -2.62 -2.78 -12.00
C PRO A 95 -1.40 -2.04 -12.55
N GLY A 96 -0.60 -2.74 -13.32
CA GLY A 96 0.67 -2.22 -13.82
C GLY A 96 1.87 -2.71 -13.05
N MET A 97 1.69 -3.23 -11.82
CA MET A 97 2.80 -3.87 -11.12
C MET A 97 3.16 -5.17 -11.83
N LYS A 98 4.43 -5.53 -11.75
CA LYS A 98 4.92 -6.81 -12.27
C LYS A 98 5.41 -7.67 -11.13
N GLU A 99 5.35 -8.98 -11.32
CA GLU A 99 5.88 -9.93 -10.35
C GLU A 99 7.31 -9.56 -9.97
N GLY A 100 7.59 -9.55 -8.69
CA GLY A 100 8.87 -9.12 -8.15
C GLY A 100 8.91 -7.66 -7.75
N GLY A 101 7.85 -6.89 -8.03
CA GLY A 101 7.80 -5.47 -7.70
C GLY A 101 7.30 -5.21 -6.27
N ARG A 102 7.66 -4.06 -5.77
CA ARG A 102 7.18 -3.53 -4.49
C ARG A 102 6.67 -2.12 -4.73
N ARG A 103 5.44 -1.85 -4.30
CA ARG A 103 4.80 -0.55 -4.52
C ARG A 103 4.23 -0.01 -3.22
N LEU A 104 4.46 1.27 -2.97
CA LEU A 104 3.84 2.02 -1.89
C LEU A 104 2.53 2.59 -2.42
N LEU A 105 1.44 2.40 -1.68
CA LEU A 105 0.14 2.98 -1.99
C LEU A 105 -0.34 3.80 -0.80
N ILE A 106 -0.67 5.05 -1.05
CA ILE A 106 -1.33 5.91 -0.06
C ILE A 106 -2.78 6.02 -0.51
N ILE A 107 -3.69 5.47 0.26
CA ILE A 107 -5.08 5.29 -0.14
C ILE A 107 -5.97 6.19 0.72
N PRO A 108 -6.64 7.18 0.11
CA PRO A 108 -7.53 8.03 0.86
C PRO A 108 -8.75 7.24 1.34
N PRO A 109 -9.47 7.74 2.36
CA PRO A 109 -10.57 6.97 2.96
C PRO A 109 -11.64 6.52 1.98
N ASP A 110 -12.00 7.33 1.00
CA ASP A 110 -13.05 6.99 0.04
C ASP A 110 -12.67 5.82 -0.87
N LEU A 111 -11.39 5.50 -0.98
CA LEU A 111 -10.94 4.32 -1.73
C LEU A 111 -10.51 3.19 -0.79
N GLY A 112 -10.66 3.38 0.50
CA GLY A 112 -10.36 2.40 1.52
C GLY A 112 -11.61 1.98 2.28
N TYR A 113 -11.62 2.24 3.57
CA TYR A 113 -12.73 1.81 4.44
C TYR A 113 -13.70 2.94 4.80
N GLY A 114 -13.47 4.14 4.26
CA GLY A 114 -14.42 5.24 4.33
C GLY A 114 -14.72 5.75 5.73
N ALA A 115 -15.93 6.31 5.86
CA ALA A 115 -16.36 6.91 7.11
C ALA A 115 -16.63 5.88 8.20
N GLN A 116 -16.78 4.61 7.85
CA GLN A 116 -17.07 3.57 8.83
C GLN A 116 -15.82 2.95 9.43
N GLY A 117 -14.71 3.00 8.70
CA GLY A 117 -13.51 2.30 9.11
C GLY A 117 -13.65 0.79 8.99
N ALA A 118 -12.77 0.05 9.67
CA ALA A 118 -12.78 -1.40 9.64
C ALA A 118 -12.29 -1.93 10.99
N GLY A 119 -13.19 -2.47 11.77
CA GLY A 119 -12.86 -3.01 13.07
C GLY A 119 -12.29 -1.95 14.00
N GLY A 120 -11.53 -2.39 15.00
CA GLY A 120 -10.95 -1.47 15.96
C GLY A 120 -9.65 -0.83 15.51
N ALA A 121 -9.02 -1.37 14.46
CA ALA A 121 -7.69 -0.92 14.05
C ALA A 121 -7.72 0.18 12.99
N ILE A 122 -8.79 0.25 12.20
CA ILE A 122 -8.96 1.27 11.17
C ILE A 122 -10.15 2.13 11.57
N GLY A 123 -9.89 3.35 11.98
CA GLY A 123 -10.95 4.27 12.38
C GLY A 123 -11.66 4.88 11.18
N PRO A 124 -12.65 5.74 11.46
CA PRO A 124 -13.35 6.43 10.38
C PRO A 124 -12.44 7.43 9.68
N ASN A 125 -12.62 7.54 8.37
CA ASN A 125 -11.90 8.50 7.54
C ASN A 125 -10.38 8.36 7.64
N GLU A 126 -9.89 7.12 7.70
CA GLU A 126 -8.47 6.86 7.84
C GLU A 126 -7.80 6.71 6.48
N THR A 127 -6.69 7.43 6.29
CA THR A 127 -5.83 7.22 5.12
C THR A 127 -4.93 6.02 5.40
N LEU A 128 -4.82 5.13 4.42
CA LEU A 128 -4.10 3.87 4.55
C LEU A 128 -2.78 3.93 3.82
N ILE A 129 -1.74 3.42 4.45
CA ILE A 129 -0.43 3.27 3.82
C ILE A 129 -0.20 1.79 3.63
N PHE A 130 -0.16 1.35 2.36
CA PHE A 130 0.15 -0.04 2.04
C PHE A 130 1.49 -0.13 1.34
N VAL A 131 2.25 -1.15 1.68
CA VAL A 131 3.39 -1.57 0.87
C VAL A 131 3.06 -2.98 0.38
N VAL A 132 2.95 -3.13 -0.92
CA VAL A 132 2.55 -4.39 -1.55
C VAL A 132 3.71 -4.96 -2.33
N ASP A 133 4.04 -6.22 -2.04
CA ASP A 133 5.02 -6.99 -2.80
C ASP A 133 4.25 -7.99 -3.65
N LEU A 134 4.35 -7.87 -4.96
CA LEU A 134 3.67 -8.78 -5.88
C LEU A 134 4.53 -10.00 -6.10
N ILE A 135 4.04 -11.14 -5.62
CA ILE A 135 4.75 -12.40 -5.71
C ILE A 135 4.41 -13.12 -7.01
N SER A 136 3.11 -13.27 -7.29
CA SER A 136 2.65 -13.98 -8.49
C SER A 136 1.36 -13.38 -9.02
N VAL A 137 1.22 -13.39 -10.32
CA VAL A 137 -0.04 -13.11 -11.01
C VAL A 137 -0.59 -14.45 -11.47
N LEU A 138 -1.68 -14.86 -10.89
CA LEU A 138 -2.25 -16.20 -11.07
C LEU A 138 -3.18 -16.27 -12.29
#